data_0151e76a4edd48492e50df6170ad3287
#
_entry.id   0151e76a4edd48492e50df6170ad3287
#
_cell.length_a   1.000
_cell.length_b   1.000
_cell.length_c   1.000
_cell.angle_alpha   90.00
_cell.angle_beta   90.00
_cell.angle_gamma   90.00
#
_symmetry.space_group_name_H-M   'P 1'
#
loop_
_entity.id
_entity.type
_entity.pdbx_description
1 polymer ?
#
loop_
_entity_poly.entity_id
_entity_poly.type
_entity_poly.pdbx_seq_one_letter_code
_entity_poly.pdbx_strand_id
1 'polypeptide(L)'
;YTTIEGGNVPAEEIEAARAQLDGRTFRQEFEASFENLSGLVAVSFGDDNISTEAKDISIAPLLLGVDFNVDPMSGICAVKKDDTLYVFDEIIMTGGATTWDFAEEVTRRYGIDRRVIACPDPTGGARKTAGVGATDHSILRRSGFNVSAPKAPWKIRDKITAVNTALFDANSVRRTFIHPRCKELIKSLRTLTYAPNTGLPNKNLGVDHAFDAFGYLCLQQFNLAKPETLGQTGYRIY
;
A
#
# COMPACT_ATOMS: atom_id res chain seq x y z
N TYR A 1 -16.94 -22.37 16.30
CA TYR A 1 -15.64 -23.03 16.08
C TYR A 1 -14.77 -22.09 15.25
N THR A 2 -13.60 -21.75 15.77
CA THR A 2 -12.58 -20.99 15.07
C THR A 2 -11.76 -21.94 14.19
N THR A 3 -11.06 -21.39 13.18
CA THR A 3 -10.10 -22.17 12.37
C THR A 3 -9.01 -22.79 13.24
N ILE A 4 -8.62 -22.09 14.31
CA ILE A 4 -7.61 -22.52 15.29
C ILE A 4 -8.12 -23.71 16.11
N GLU A 5 -9.37 -23.65 16.60
CA GLU A 5 -9.97 -24.75 17.40
C GLU A 5 -10.31 -25.97 16.53
N GLY A 6 -10.57 -25.77 15.24
CA GLY A 6 -10.91 -26.85 14.32
C GLY A 6 -9.76 -27.78 13.99
N GLY A 7 -8.51 -27.39 14.25
CA GLY A 7 -7.31 -28.21 14.07
C GLY A 7 -7.01 -28.64 12.62
N ASN A 8 -7.73 -28.07 11.64
CA ASN A 8 -7.60 -28.44 10.23
C ASN A 8 -6.49 -27.67 9.49
N VAL A 9 -5.92 -26.64 10.13
CA VAL A 9 -4.83 -25.83 9.58
C VAL A 9 -3.57 -26.07 10.42
N PRO A 10 -2.42 -26.39 9.80
CA PRO A 10 -1.17 -26.56 10.49
C PRO A 10 -0.76 -25.31 11.30
N ALA A 11 -0.15 -25.50 12.46
CA ALA A 11 0.28 -24.39 13.31
C ALA A 11 1.26 -23.46 12.60
N GLU A 12 2.12 -23.97 11.72
CA GLU A 12 3.06 -23.20 10.90
C GLU A 12 2.34 -22.25 9.94
N GLU A 13 1.21 -22.67 9.37
CA GLU A 13 0.39 -21.82 8.49
C GLU A 13 -0.31 -20.72 9.28
N ILE A 14 -0.75 -21.01 10.52
CA ILE A 14 -1.35 -20.01 11.41
C ILE A 14 -0.32 -18.95 11.78
N GLU A 15 0.91 -19.34 12.12
CA GLU A 15 1.99 -18.39 12.44
C GLU A 15 2.43 -17.59 11.22
N ALA A 16 2.50 -18.20 10.03
CA ALA A 16 2.75 -17.51 8.79
C ALA A 16 1.64 -16.46 8.48
N ALA A 17 0.38 -16.81 8.73
CA ALA A 17 -0.74 -15.89 8.57
C ALA A 17 -0.68 -14.72 9.56
N ARG A 18 -0.24 -14.93 10.81
CA ARG A 18 -0.02 -13.84 11.78
C ARG A 18 1.00 -12.82 11.28
N ALA A 19 2.07 -13.27 10.64
CA ALA A 19 3.10 -12.40 10.09
C ALA A 19 2.67 -11.66 8.82
N GLN A 20 1.63 -12.13 8.14
CA GLN A 20 1.17 -11.61 6.84
C GLN A 20 -0.16 -10.84 6.92
N LEU A 21 -0.82 -10.84 8.07
CA LEU A 21 -2.09 -10.17 8.27
C LEU A 21 -1.99 -9.16 9.42
N ASP A 22 -2.78 -8.11 9.35
CA ASP A 22 -3.05 -7.26 10.50
C ASP A 22 -3.96 -7.97 11.49
N GLY A 23 -3.95 -7.52 12.77
CA GLY A 23 -4.66 -8.18 13.84
C GLY A 23 -6.18 -8.28 13.63
N ARG A 24 -6.81 -7.30 12.94
CA ARG A 24 -8.25 -7.35 12.63
C ARG A 24 -8.54 -8.44 11.61
N THR A 25 -7.82 -8.44 10.49
CA THR A 25 -7.99 -9.44 9.42
C THR A 25 -7.69 -10.84 9.96
N PHE A 26 -6.64 -10.99 10.79
CA PHE A 26 -6.33 -12.27 11.40
C PHE A 26 -7.49 -12.79 12.28
N ARG A 27 -8.05 -11.94 13.16
CA ARG A 27 -9.20 -12.34 13.99
C ARG A 27 -10.43 -12.71 13.18
N GLN A 28 -10.71 -11.99 12.07
CA GLN A 28 -11.82 -12.33 11.18
C GLN A 28 -11.66 -13.70 10.53
N GLU A 29 -10.49 -13.98 9.99
CA GLU A 29 -10.26 -15.18 9.17
C GLU A 29 -9.99 -16.44 10.01
N PHE A 30 -9.31 -16.30 11.16
CA PHE A 30 -8.84 -17.42 11.97
C PHE A 30 -9.56 -17.59 13.32
N GLU A 31 -10.09 -16.51 13.90
CA GLU A 31 -10.75 -16.52 15.20
C GLU A 31 -12.27 -16.31 15.11
N ALA A 32 -12.84 -16.35 13.90
CA ALA A 32 -14.28 -16.16 13.62
C ALA A 32 -14.87 -14.89 14.26
N SER A 33 -14.06 -13.84 14.43
CA SER A 33 -14.47 -12.59 15.02
C SER A 33 -15.28 -11.76 14.03
N PHE A 34 -16.42 -11.23 14.47
CA PHE A 34 -17.23 -10.28 13.67
C PHE A 34 -16.68 -8.86 13.88
N GLU A 35 -15.71 -8.47 13.07
CA GLU A 35 -15.14 -7.13 13.12
C GLU A 35 -16.03 -6.13 12.37
N ASN A 36 -16.41 -5.05 13.05
CA ASN A 36 -17.17 -3.98 12.42
C ASN A 36 -16.24 -3.12 11.55
N LEU A 37 -16.50 -3.04 10.23
CA LEU A 37 -15.79 -2.17 9.29
C LEU A 37 -16.24 -0.69 9.38
N SER A 38 -16.76 -0.25 10.52
CA SER A 38 -16.96 1.17 10.82
C SER A 38 -15.70 1.77 11.43
N GLY A 39 -15.46 3.05 11.20
CA GLY A 39 -14.30 3.77 11.74
C GLY A 39 -13.12 3.84 10.77
N LEU A 40 -11.90 3.87 11.31
CA LEU A 40 -10.69 4.09 10.53
C LEU A 40 -10.35 2.91 9.61
N VAL A 41 -9.89 3.25 8.38
CA VAL A 41 -9.37 2.27 7.42
C VAL A 41 -7.99 1.77 7.86
N ALA A 42 -7.10 2.66 8.29
CA ALA A 42 -5.76 2.34 8.79
C ALA A 42 -5.77 2.12 10.31
N VAL A 43 -6.45 1.07 10.76
CA VAL A 43 -6.62 0.76 12.21
C VAL A 43 -5.33 0.40 12.92
N SER A 44 -4.33 -0.06 12.18
CA SER A 44 -3.01 -0.44 12.71
C SER A 44 -2.03 0.73 12.81
N PHE A 45 -2.43 1.94 12.36
CA PHE A 45 -1.59 3.12 12.45
C PHE A 45 -1.60 3.70 13.86
N GLY A 46 -0.42 4.00 14.37
CA GLY A 46 -0.22 4.66 15.67
C GLY A 46 0.96 5.63 15.64
N ASP A 47 1.11 6.41 16.70
CA ASP A 47 2.22 7.37 16.82
C ASP A 47 3.59 6.69 16.81
N ASP A 48 3.68 5.44 17.23
CA ASP A 48 4.89 4.63 17.14
C ASP A 48 5.33 4.33 15.69
N ASN A 49 4.48 4.55 14.69
CA ASN A 49 4.88 4.49 13.29
C ASN A 49 5.53 5.81 12.83
N ILE A 50 5.48 6.88 13.62
CA ILE A 50 6.06 8.17 13.27
C ILE A 50 7.47 8.25 13.82
N SER A 51 8.48 8.46 12.96
CA SER A 51 9.87 8.49 13.36
C SER A 51 10.70 9.44 12.50
N THR A 52 11.50 10.27 13.15
CA THR A 52 12.50 11.10 12.46
C THR A 52 13.65 10.30 11.89
N GLU A 53 13.78 9.03 12.28
CA GLU A 53 14.77 8.08 11.72
C GLU A 53 14.30 7.48 10.37
N ALA A 54 13.06 7.72 9.95
CA ALA A 54 12.61 7.42 8.60
C ALA A 54 13.25 8.40 7.60
N LYS A 55 14.50 8.12 7.24
CA LYS A 55 15.35 8.99 6.39
C LYS A 55 15.67 8.32 5.06
N ASP A 56 15.97 9.14 4.07
CA ASP A 56 16.50 8.64 2.80
C ASP A 56 17.86 7.96 3.00
N ILE A 57 18.01 6.81 2.36
CA ILE A 57 19.28 6.10 2.23
C ILE A 57 19.66 6.21 0.75
N SER A 58 20.43 7.23 0.41
CA SER A 58 20.69 7.65 -0.99
C SER A 58 21.27 6.55 -1.88
N ILE A 59 21.98 5.56 -1.32
CA ILE A 59 22.54 4.42 -2.06
C ILE A 59 21.48 3.31 -2.31
N ALA A 60 20.38 3.26 -1.54
CA ALA A 60 19.31 2.32 -1.77
C ALA A 60 18.38 2.80 -2.90
N PRO A 61 17.72 1.91 -3.65
CA PRO A 61 16.68 2.33 -4.58
C PRO A 61 15.59 3.15 -3.91
N LEU A 62 15.15 4.22 -4.58
CA LEU A 62 13.95 4.94 -4.19
C LEU A 62 12.73 4.09 -4.55
N LEU A 63 11.94 3.72 -3.57
CA LEU A 63 10.64 3.08 -3.75
C LEU A 63 9.58 4.18 -3.78
N LEU A 64 8.76 4.20 -4.83
CA LEU A 64 7.82 5.28 -5.10
C LEU A 64 6.42 4.71 -5.33
N GLY A 65 5.55 4.80 -4.32
CA GLY A 65 4.12 4.52 -4.49
C GLY A 65 3.45 5.68 -5.24
N VAL A 66 2.61 5.40 -6.24
CA VAL A 66 2.00 6.47 -7.06
C VAL A 66 0.51 6.24 -7.25
N ASP A 67 -0.28 7.25 -6.91
CA ASP A 67 -1.68 7.37 -7.30
C ASP A 67 -1.84 8.46 -8.37
N PHE A 68 -2.30 8.04 -9.58
CA PHE A 68 -2.42 8.91 -10.77
C PHE A 68 -3.72 9.72 -10.78
N ASN A 69 -4.16 10.18 -9.64
CA ASN A 69 -5.29 11.11 -9.68
C ASN A 69 -4.87 12.46 -10.26
N VAL A 70 -5.78 13.15 -10.92
CA VAL A 70 -5.48 14.44 -11.59
C VAL A 70 -5.27 15.55 -10.57
N ASP A 71 -5.98 15.49 -9.43
CA ASP A 71 -5.89 16.53 -8.40
C ASP A 71 -6.37 15.97 -7.03
N PRO A 72 -5.44 15.72 -6.12
CA PRO A 72 -3.99 15.72 -6.28
C PRO A 72 -3.43 14.43 -6.90
N MET A 73 -2.34 14.50 -7.66
CA MET A 73 -1.46 13.37 -7.92
C MET A 73 -0.58 13.14 -6.71
N SER A 74 -0.50 11.90 -6.23
CA SER A 74 0.17 11.59 -4.98
C SER A 74 1.29 10.57 -5.16
N GLY A 75 2.46 10.89 -4.61
CA GLY A 75 3.61 10.01 -4.54
C GLY A 75 4.12 9.83 -3.13
N ILE A 76 4.38 8.59 -2.72
CA ILE A 76 4.98 8.27 -1.41
C ILE A 76 6.37 7.72 -1.64
N CYS A 77 7.36 8.40 -1.06
CA CYS A 77 8.78 8.12 -1.23
C CYS A 77 9.32 7.34 -0.03
N ALA A 78 9.89 6.17 -0.29
CA ALA A 78 10.42 5.30 0.74
C ALA A 78 11.72 4.62 0.31
N VAL A 79 12.42 4.07 1.30
CA VAL A 79 13.50 3.09 1.13
C VAL A 79 13.18 1.88 1.98
N LYS A 80 13.63 0.70 1.52
CA LYS A 80 13.50 -0.54 2.32
C LYS A 80 14.87 -0.97 2.78
N LYS A 81 15.00 -1.22 4.08
CA LYS A 81 16.19 -1.80 4.69
C LYS A 81 15.74 -3.02 5.48
N ASP A 82 16.34 -4.15 5.18
CA ASP A 82 15.91 -5.44 5.69
C ASP A 82 14.42 -5.67 5.38
N ASP A 83 13.59 -5.95 6.37
CA ASP A 83 12.11 -6.07 6.18
C ASP A 83 11.35 -4.81 6.64
N THR A 84 12.02 -3.68 6.78
CA THR A 84 11.44 -2.42 7.26
C THR A 84 11.40 -1.37 6.16
N LEU A 85 10.24 -0.74 6.01
CA LEU A 85 9.98 0.35 5.07
C LEU A 85 10.09 1.70 5.80
N TYR A 86 10.96 2.57 5.31
CA TYR A 86 11.13 3.93 5.82
C TYR A 86 10.56 4.92 4.82
N VAL A 87 9.38 5.43 5.11
CA VAL A 87 8.71 6.48 4.31
C VAL A 87 9.27 7.83 4.76
N PHE A 88 10.07 8.46 3.92
CA PHE A 88 10.83 9.65 4.31
C PHE A 88 10.35 10.93 3.66
N ASP A 89 9.56 10.86 2.58
CA ASP A 89 9.00 12.03 1.89
C ASP A 89 7.71 11.70 1.17
N GLU A 90 6.98 12.74 0.78
CA GLU A 90 5.78 12.66 -0.05
C GLU A 90 5.79 13.75 -1.11
N ILE A 91 5.20 13.47 -2.26
CA ILE A 91 5.03 14.41 -3.37
C ILE A 91 3.53 14.50 -3.64
N ILE A 92 2.94 15.63 -3.29
CA ILE A 92 1.52 15.89 -3.52
C ILE A 92 1.43 17.06 -4.50
N MET A 93 0.93 16.79 -5.69
CA MET A 93 0.82 17.79 -6.77
C MET A 93 -0.65 18.10 -7.04
N THR A 94 -1.00 19.36 -6.93
CA THR A 94 -2.34 19.90 -7.19
C THR A 94 -2.33 20.74 -8.47
N GLY A 95 -3.51 21.16 -8.94
CA GLY A 95 -3.61 22.06 -10.09
C GLY A 95 -3.47 21.37 -11.45
N GLY A 96 -3.79 20.08 -11.53
CA GLY A 96 -3.83 19.35 -12.80
C GLY A 96 -2.45 18.91 -13.30
N ALA A 97 -1.53 18.58 -12.39
CA ALA A 97 -0.21 18.07 -12.75
C ALA A 97 -0.30 16.81 -13.63
N THR A 98 0.57 16.73 -14.62
CA THR A 98 0.70 15.54 -15.48
C THR A 98 1.69 14.54 -14.90
N THR A 99 1.65 13.30 -15.40
CA THR A 99 2.65 12.28 -15.03
C THR A 99 4.08 12.68 -15.43
N TRP A 100 4.26 13.53 -16.45
CA TRP A 100 5.56 14.11 -16.80
C TRP A 100 6.04 15.07 -15.73
N ASP A 101 5.19 16.01 -15.29
CA ASP A 101 5.53 16.97 -14.23
C ASP A 101 5.89 16.25 -12.94
N PHE A 102 5.16 15.18 -12.63
CA PHE A 102 5.44 14.33 -11.46
C PHE A 102 6.81 13.64 -11.57
N ALA A 103 7.13 13.06 -12.72
CA ALA A 103 8.42 12.39 -12.94
C ALA A 103 9.58 13.40 -12.91
N GLU A 104 9.39 14.59 -13.43
CA GLU A 104 10.37 15.68 -13.35
C GLU A 104 10.61 16.11 -11.91
N GLU A 105 9.56 16.27 -11.10
CA GLU A 105 9.69 16.62 -9.69
C GLU A 105 10.44 15.54 -8.89
N VAL A 106 10.19 14.25 -9.15
CA VAL A 106 10.95 13.15 -8.56
C VAL A 106 12.43 13.26 -8.92
N THR A 107 12.73 13.46 -10.21
CA THR A 107 14.10 13.59 -10.71
C THR A 107 14.81 14.82 -10.12
N ARG A 108 14.10 15.93 -10.00
CA ARG A 108 14.60 17.18 -9.40
C ARG A 108 14.97 16.99 -7.92
N ARG A 109 14.16 16.24 -7.15
CA ARG A 109 14.39 16.00 -5.71
C ARG A 109 15.51 15.01 -5.44
N TYR A 110 15.59 13.93 -6.21
CA TYR A 110 16.42 12.78 -5.88
C TYR A 110 17.57 12.54 -6.85
N GLY A 111 17.67 13.30 -7.93
CA GLY A 111 18.71 13.20 -8.95
C GLY A 111 18.36 12.20 -10.06
N ILE A 112 18.92 12.47 -11.26
CA ILE A 112 18.67 11.68 -12.46
C ILE A 112 19.27 10.27 -12.38
N ASP A 113 20.36 10.12 -11.65
CA ASP A 113 21.06 8.84 -11.49
C ASP A 113 20.43 7.95 -10.40
N ARG A 114 19.45 8.46 -9.68
CA ARG A 114 18.77 7.68 -8.63
C ARG A 114 17.95 6.55 -9.25
N ARG A 115 18.26 5.31 -8.87
CA ARG A 115 17.41 4.18 -9.24
C ARG A 115 16.04 4.32 -8.58
N VAL A 116 14.99 4.52 -9.37
CA VAL A 116 13.60 4.62 -8.92
C VAL A 116 12.84 3.36 -9.29
N ILE A 117 12.17 2.76 -8.30
CA ILE A 117 11.23 1.65 -8.49
C ILE A 117 9.83 2.20 -8.18
N ALA A 118 9.09 2.52 -9.22
CA ALA A 118 7.72 3.02 -9.10
C ALA A 118 6.73 1.87 -8.93
N CYS A 119 5.90 1.96 -7.91
CA CYS A 119 4.82 1.05 -7.56
C CYS A 119 3.48 1.79 -7.76
N PRO A 120 3.03 1.98 -8.99
CA PRO A 120 1.85 2.78 -9.28
C PRO A 120 0.55 1.99 -9.23
N ASP A 121 -0.58 2.73 -9.29
CA ASP A 121 -1.88 2.16 -9.61
C ASP A 121 -1.80 1.34 -10.91
N PRO A 122 -2.20 0.06 -10.89
CA PRO A 122 -2.22 -0.79 -12.09
C PRO A 122 -3.05 -0.23 -13.24
N THR A 123 -4.09 0.56 -12.96
CA THR A 123 -4.95 1.16 -13.99
C THR A 123 -4.25 2.20 -14.86
N GLY A 124 -3.15 2.79 -14.38
CA GLY A 124 -2.30 3.71 -15.14
C GLY A 124 -1.62 3.07 -16.36
N GLY A 125 -1.67 1.73 -16.49
CA GLY A 125 -1.26 0.99 -17.70
C GLY A 125 -2.29 0.98 -18.82
N ALA A 126 -3.54 1.33 -18.56
CA ALA A 126 -4.61 1.34 -19.56
C ALA A 126 -4.49 2.52 -20.52
N ARG A 127 -4.78 2.30 -21.81
CA ARG A 127 -4.86 3.37 -22.81
C ARG A 127 -6.11 4.23 -22.55
N LYS A 128 -5.92 5.52 -22.36
CA LYS A 128 -7.03 6.48 -22.36
C LYS A 128 -7.39 6.80 -23.81
N THR A 129 -8.65 6.62 -24.21
CA THR A 129 -9.14 6.78 -25.61
C THR A 129 -9.05 8.19 -26.16
N ALA A 130 -8.77 9.21 -25.34
CA ALA A 130 -8.77 10.62 -25.71
C ALA A 130 -7.37 11.27 -25.79
N GLY A 131 -6.29 10.53 -25.76
CA GLY A 131 -4.94 11.11 -25.75
C GLY A 131 -3.92 10.33 -26.58
N VAL A 132 -2.98 11.03 -27.17
CA VAL A 132 -1.92 10.54 -28.03
C VAL A 132 -1.03 9.51 -27.29
N GLY A 133 -1.43 8.24 -27.33
CA GLY A 133 -0.51 7.08 -27.32
C GLY A 133 0.30 6.75 -26.06
N ALA A 134 0.37 7.60 -25.02
CA ALA A 134 1.16 7.32 -23.83
C ALA A 134 0.28 6.98 -22.61
N THR A 135 0.60 5.89 -21.92
CA THR A 135 0.01 5.55 -20.63
C THR A 135 0.86 6.11 -19.51
N ASP A 136 0.29 6.34 -18.31
CA ASP A 136 1.04 6.83 -17.15
C ASP A 136 2.25 5.94 -16.85
N HIS A 137 2.08 4.61 -16.92
CA HIS A 137 3.19 3.66 -16.80
C HIS A 137 4.26 3.83 -17.89
N SER A 138 3.86 4.15 -19.14
CA SER A 138 4.83 4.36 -20.22
C SER A 138 5.59 5.67 -20.05
N ILE A 139 4.97 6.68 -19.47
CA ILE A 139 5.61 7.96 -19.15
C ILE A 139 6.68 7.72 -18.06
N LEU A 140 6.31 7.07 -16.95
CA LEU A 140 7.29 6.77 -15.90
C LEU A 140 8.49 5.97 -16.43
N ARG A 141 8.26 4.97 -17.31
CA ARG A 141 9.36 4.22 -17.94
C ARG A 141 10.25 5.09 -18.82
N ARG A 142 9.66 6.00 -19.59
CA ARG A 142 10.42 6.96 -20.44
C ARG A 142 11.24 7.94 -19.60
N SER A 143 10.77 8.24 -18.39
CA SER A 143 11.51 9.05 -17.41
C SER A 143 12.60 8.28 -16.66
N GLY A 144 12.87 7.01 -17.05
CA GLY A 144 13.94 6.19 -16.48
C GLY A 144 13.52 5.37 -15.24
N PHE A 145 12.25 5.35 -14.87
CA PHE A 145 11.79 4.62 -13.68
C PHE A 145 11.50 3.15 -14.01
N ASN A 146 11.85 2.26 -13.09
CA ASN A 146 11.45 0.86 -13.13
C ASN A 146 10.01 0.74 -12.61
N VAL A 147 9.04 0.49 -13.49
CA VAL A 147 7.63 0.38 -13.11
C VAL A 147 7.31 -1.06 -12.71
N SER A 148 6.98 -1.24 -11.45
CA SER A 148 6.50 -2.49 -10.86
C SER A 148 5.00 -2.39 -10.59
N ALA A 149 4.19 -2.98 -11.46
CA ALA A 149 2.74 -3.04 -11.34
C ALA A 149 2.23 -4.40 -11.82
N PRO A 150 1.22 -4.97 -11.18
CA PRO A 150 0.60 -6.21 -11.68
C PRO A 150 -0.20 -5.94 -12.96
N LYS A 151 -0.51 -7.01 -13.69
CA LYS A 151 -1.32 -6.93 -14.91
C LYS A 151 -2.79 -6.60 -14.62
N ALA A 152 -3.29 -6.99 -13.45
CA ALA A 152 -4.67 -6.76 -13.01
C ALA A 152 -4.70 -5.91 -11.74
N PRO A 153 -5.72 -5.06 -11.55
CA PRO A 153 -5.91 -4.31 -10.32
C PRO A 153 -6.05 -5.24 -9.11
N TRP A 154 -5.48 -4.82 -7.97
CA TRP A 154 -5.72 -5.46 -6.70
C TRP A 154 -7.13 -5.16 -6.18
N LYS A 155 -7.67 -6.08 -5.39
CA LYS A 155 -8.88 -5.79 -4.62
C LYS A 155 -8.58 -4.71 -3.59
N ILE A 156 -9.53 -3.81 -3.34
CA ILE A 156 -9.38 -2.74 -2.34
C ILE A 156 -9.09 -3.32 -0.95
N ARG A 157 -9.73 -4.45 -0.62
CA ARG A 157 -9.49 -5.15 0.66
C ARG A 157 -8.03 -5.58 0.80
N ASP A 158 -7.42 -6.12 -0.25
CA ASP A 158 -6.02 -6.57 -0.21
C ASP A 158 -5.08 -5.39 0.05
N LYS A 159 -5.37 -4.23 -0.56
CA LYS A 159 -4.61 -3.00 -0.32
C LYS A 159 -4.72 -2.53 1.13
N ILE A 160 -5.93 -2.52 1.70
CA ILE A 160 -6.17 -2.14 3.10
C ILE A 160 -5.44 -3.10 4.05
N THR A 161 -5.54 -4.41 3.80
CA THR A 161 -4.82 -5.43 4.58
C THR A 161 -3.31 -5.21 4.50
N ALA A 162 -2.75 -4.97 3.30
CA ALA A 162 -1.33 -4.71 3.11
C ALA A 162 -0.84 -3.51 3.91
N VAL A 163 -1.59 -2.42 3.89
CA VAL A 163 -1.27 -1.22 4.68
C VAL A 163 -1.28 -1.52 6.17
N ASN A 164 -2.35 -2.13 6.68
CA ASN A 164 -2.46 -2.42 8.10
C ASN A 164 -1.40 -3.42 8.58
N THR A 165 -1.11 -4.46 7.80
CA THR A 165 -0.04 -5.42 8.11
C THR A 165 1.34 -4.76 8.12
N ALA A 166 1.63 -3.89 7.16
CA ALA A 166 2.88 -3.14 7.10
C ALA A 166 3.06 -2.20 8.29
N LEU A 167 1.97 -1.59 8.77
CA LEU A 167 1.97 -0.69 9.92
C LEU A 167 2.12 -1.46 11.23
N PHE A 168 1.35 -2.54 11.42
CA PHE A 168 1.39 -3.36 12.62
C PHE A 168 0.70 -4.70 12.36
N ASP A 169 1.46 -5.77 12.30
CA ASP A 169 0.94 -7.11 12.01
C ASP A 169 0.33 -7.81 13.25
N ALA A 170 -0.25 -9.00 13.06
CA ALA A 170 -0.87 -9.75 14.13
C ALA A 170 0.14 -10.31 15.16
N ASN A 171 1.44 -10.31 14.84
CA ASN A 171 2.53 -10.63 15.75
C ASN A 171 3.05 -9.41 16.52
N SER A 172 2.35 -8.26 16.40
CA SER A 172 2.76 -7.00 17.03
C SER A 172 4.09 -6.45 16.50
N VAL A 173 4.43 -6.73 15.24
CA VAL A 173 5.63 -6.22 14.59
C VAL A 173 5.28 -5.02 13.71
N ARG A 174 6.03 -3.92 13.86
CA ARG A 174 5.97 -2.74 13.01
C ARG A 174 7.05 -2.84 11.93
N ARG A 175 6.61 -2.80 10.66
CA ARG A 175 7.52 -2.84 9.52
C ARG A 175 7.53 -1.55 8.72
N THR A 176 6.84 -0.51 9.18
CA THR A 176 6.82 0.78 8.51
C THR A 176 6.95 1.92 9.49
N PHE A 177 7.93 2.79 9.19
CA PHE A 177 8.13 4.05 9.88
C PHE A 177 7.99 5.21 8.89
N ILE A 178 7.31 6.28 9.34
CA ILE A 178 6.92 7.43 8.51
C ILE A 178 7.52 8.69 9.11
N HIS A 179 8.27 9.44 8.30
CA HIS A 179 8.82 10.70 8.77
C HIS A 179 7.72 11.73 9.03
N PRO A 180 7.79 12.54 10.09
CA PRO A 180 6.77 13.55 10.43
C PRO A 180 6.48 14.58 9.34
N ARG A 181 7.38 14.74 8.34
CA ARG A 181 7.15 15.62 7.18
C ARG A 181 6.08 15.12 6.21
N CYS A 182 5.78 13.82 6.21
CA CYS A 182 4.75 13.19 5.37
C CYS A 182 3.35 13.50 5.94
N LYS A 183 2.96 14.77 5.90
CA LYS A 183 1.77 15.29 6.59
C LYS A 183 0.47 14.78 5.98
N GLU A 184 0.40 14.72 4.65
CA GLU A 184 -0.81 14.26 3.95
C GLU A 184 -0.99 12.75 4.12
N LEU A 185 0.08 11.95 4.08
CA LEU A 185 0.00 10.53 4.40
C LEU A 185 -0.43 10.30 5.86
N ILE A 186 0.20 10.98 6.83
CA ILE A 186 -0.16 10.86 8.25
C ILE A 186 -1.61 11.28 8.48
N LYS A 187 -2.05 12.38 7.86
CA LYS A 187 -3.45 12.83 7.91
C LYS A 187 -4.38 11.76 7.35
N SER A 188 -4.07 11.22 6.17
CA SER A 188 -4.84 10.17 5.52
C SER A 188 -4.97 8.94 6.43
N LEU A 189 -3.88 8.44 7.00
CA LEU A 189 -3.87 7.29 7.91
C LEU A 189 -4.69 7.53 9.20
N ARG A 190 -4.72 8.76 9.69
CA ARG A 190 -5.47 9.14 10.90
C ARG A 190 -6.94 9.40 10.68
N THR A 191 -7.36 9.76 9.45
CA THR A 191 -8.71 10.31 9.23
C THR A 191 -9.52 9.58 8.18
N LEU A 192 -8.91 8.74 7.32
CA LEU A 192 -9.65 7.98 6.32
C LEU A 192 -10.54 6.93 7.00
N THR A 193 -11.84 7.08 6.83
CA THR A 193 -12.85 6.17 7.38
C THR A 193 -13.48 5.33 6.27
N TYR A 194 -14.19 4.27 6.66
CA TYR A 194 -15.06 3.55 5.73
C TYR A 194 -16.32 4.37 5.42
N ALA A 195 -16.77 4.29 4.18
CA ALA A 195 -18.10 4.80 3.80
C ALA A 195 -19.19 3.91 4.44
N PRO A 196 -20.26 4.50 4.96
CA PRO A 196 -21.31 3.75 5.67
C PRO A 196 -21.83 2.58 4.85
N ASN A 197 -21.91 1.39 5.45
CA ASN A 197 -22.50 0.18 4.89
C ASN A 197 -21.84 -0.34 3.58
N THR A 198 -20.62 0.07 3.25
CA THR A 198 -19.97 -0.33 1.99
C THR A 198 -18.75 -1.22 2.19
N GLY A 199 -18.07 -1.13 3.32
CA GLY A 199 -16.74 -1.73 3.53
C GLY A 199 -15.64 -1.13 2.65
N LEU A 200 -15.91 -0.01 1.98
CA LEU A 200 -14.98 0.71 1.12
C LEU A 200 -14.52 2.02 1.78
N PRO A 201 -13.29 2.51 1.51
CA PRO A 201 -12.86 3.82 1.98
C PRO A 201 -13.78 4.95 1.49
N ASN A 202 -14.03 5.93 2.35
CA ASN A 202 -14.88 7.07 2.05
C ASN A 202 -14.10 8.11 1.24
N LYS A 203 -14.25 8.08 -0.06
CA LYS A 203 -13.59 9.00 -1.00
C LYS A 203 -14.08 10.44 -0.92
N ASN A 204 -15.26 10.69 -0.33
CA ASN A 204 -15.80 12.05 -0.18
C ASN A 204 -14.97 12.92 0.78
N LEU A 205 -14.08 12.32 1.55
CA LEU A 205 -13.18 13.03 2.47
C LEU A 205 -11.98 13.68 1.77
N GLY A 206 -11.67 13.27 0.51
CA GLY A 206 -10.52 13.77 -0.25
C GLY A 206 -9.15 13.53 0.40
N VAL A 207 -9.06 12.51 1.27
CA VAL A 207 -7.84 12.14 2.00
C VAL A 207 -7.33 10.74 1.60
N ASP A 208 -7.93 10.11 0.60
CA ASP A 208 -7.64 8.75 0.17
C ASP A 208 -6.40 8.64 -0.74
N HIS A 209 -6.02 9.71 -1.45
CA HIS A 209 -4.97 9.65 -2.46
C HIS A 209 -3.59 9.25 -1.91
N ALA A 210 -3.16 9.84 -0.78
CA ALA A 210 -1.91 9.47 -0.14
C ALA A 210 -1.96 8.03 0.43
N PHE A 211 -3.13 7.61 0.95
CA PHE A 211 -3.35 6.23 1.37
C PHE A 211 -3.27 5.26 0.19
N ASP A 212 -3.86 5.60 -0.96
CA ASP A 212 -3.85 4.76 -2.14
C ASP A 212 -2.42 4.60 -2.69
N ALA A 213 -1.67 5.70 -2.82
CA ALA A 213 -0.26 5.66 -3.22
C ALA A 213 0.59 4.80 -2.26
N PHE A 214 0.42 4.97 -0.94
CA PHE A 214 1.09 4.14 0.06
C PHE A 214 0.65 2.67 -0.02
N GLY A 215 -0.62 2.41 -0.28
CA GLY A 215 -1.17 1.08 -0.44
C GLY A 215 -0.57 0.31 -1.61
N TYR A 216 -0.36 0.95 -2.75
CA TYR A 216 0.34 0.32 -3.89
C TYR A 216 1.79 -0.01 -3.56
N LEU A 217 2.46 0.84 -2.78
CA LEU A 217 3.80 0.58 -2.29
C LEU A 217 3.83 -0.64 -1.35
N CYS A 218 2.93 -0.70 -0.36
CA CYS A 218 2.83 -1.82 0.58
C CYS A 218 2.56 -3.15 -0.13
N LEU A 219 1.62 -3.18 -1.08
CA LEU A 219 1.29 -4.38 -1.85
C LEU A 219 2.49 -4.94 -2.62
N GLN A 220 3.39 -4.07 -3.09
CA GLN A 220 4.58 -4.48 -3.83
C GLN A 220 5.74 -4.87 -2.92
N GLN A 221 5.86 -4.25 -1.75
CA GLN A 221 7.01 -4.45 -0.88
C GLN A 221 6.83 -5.57 0.15
N PHE A 222 5.59 -5.83 0.52
CA PHE A 222 5.25 -6.92 1.42
C PHE A 222 4.42 -7.94 0.63
N ASN A 223 5.05 -9.07 0.29
CA ASN A 223 4.40 -10.17 -0.43
C ASN A 223 3.34 -10.81 0.47
N LEU A 224 2.15 -10.20 0.52
CA LEU A 224 1.03 -10.82 1.20
C LEU A 224 0.62 -12.05 0.40
N ALA A 225 0.70 -13.23 0.99
CA ALA A 225 0.16 -14.44 0.38
C ALA A 225 -1.31 -14.18 0.07
N LYS A 226 -1.70 -14.43 -1.19
CA LYS A 226 -3.12 -14.32 -1.54
C LYS A 226 -3.88 -15.32 -0.67
N PRO A 227 -4.97 -14.91 0.01
CA PRO A 227 -5.80 -15.83 0.77
C PRO A 227 -6.28 -17.06 -0.04
N GLU A 228 -6.33 -16.96 -1.35
CA GLU A 228 -6.69 -18.04 -2.27
C GLU A 228 -5.67 -19.19 -2.33
N THR A 229 -4.45 -19.03 -1.83
CA THR A 229 -3.44 -20.09 -1.78
C THR A 229 -3.48 -20.92 -0.50
N LEU A 230 -4.16 -20.44 0.55
CA LEU A 230 -4.30 -21.15 1.82
C LEU A 230 -5.49 -22.15 1.85
N GLY A 231 -6.28 -22.25 0.79
CA GLY A 231 -7.52 -23.03 0.77
C GLY A 231 -7.70 -24.02 -0.40
N GLN A 232 -6.72 -24.26 -1.26
CA GLN A 232 -6.84 -25.21 -2.38
C GLN A 232 -6.00 -26.48 -2.20
N THR A 233 -6.11 -27.14 -1.06
CA THR A 233 -5.97 -28.60 -1.01
C THR A 233 -7.35 -29.17 -1.29
N GLY A 234 -7.56 -29.58 -2.53
CA GLY A 234 -8.83 -30.12 -2.99
C GLY A 234 -9.28 -31.35 -2.20
N TYR A 235 -10.36 -31.21 -1.49
CA TYR A 235 -11.15 -32.37 -1.10
C TYR A 235 -12.15 -32.66 -2.23
N ARG A 236 -11.87 -33.67 -3.06
CA ARG A 236 -12.91 -34.37 -3.80
C ARG A 236 -13.76 -35.10 -2.78
N ILE A 237 -15.02 -34.69 -2.65
CA ILE A 237 -16.05 -35.47 -1.97
C ILE A 237 -16.46 -36.58 -2.97
N TYR A 238 -16.31 -37.83 -2.57
CA TYR A 238 -16.93 -39.00 -3.22
C TYR A 238 -18.35 -39.17 -2.65
#